data_0a405e726937de1cb26c1953aa9c6b9a
#
_entry.id   0a405e726937de1cb26c1953aa9c6b9a
#
_cell.length_a   1.000
_cell.length_b   1.000
_cell.length_c   1.000
_cell.angle_alpha   90.00
_cell.angle_beta   90.00
_cell.angle_gamma   90.00
#
_symmetry.space_group_name_H-M   'P 1'
#
loop_
_entity.id
_entity.type
_entity.pdbx_description
1 polymer ?
#
loop_
_entity_poly.entity_id
_entity_poly.type
_entity_poly.pdbx_seq_one_letter_code
_entity_poly.pdbx_strand_id
1 'polypeptide(L)'
;MKKYLLIAMMICLVSSLVFATGAAEQTSNAAEKGALMGTSGMTGSWYPVGAAVSNQVRKYSDYTLTIQATGGSGENIRLMKQKETQLGMINTVIIDDAYNGKGNFAKEGPWHDVSFVCNLFPTGMQAVVWKDSDIKTFADLKGKKISPGSAGSGDLLQYEAVLGFYGIGIKDVDWRPLTHTERVTGMQDKQLDMAGYATAWPAGSIIELSSARPVRILGFKDPAKDIPEFLKLYPAYGTENLPAGTYNGVDEPVQLITTGSIFAALPELSADYVYNMLDCMTKGIDEVQAVHGMTKYITPENMVKMRGVIPWHAGAEKFFKDKGLIK
;
A
#
# COMPACT_ATOMS: atom_id res chain seq x y z
N MET A 1 -8.36 64.68 25.00
CA MET A 1 -9.00 63.39 24.64
C MET A 1 -8.44 62.78 23.36
N LYS A 2 -8.22 63.51 22.26
CA LYS A 2 -7.67 62.93 20.98
C LYS A 2 -6.25 62.34 21.07
N LYS A 3 -5.38 62.87 21.95
CA LYS A 3 -3.98 62.35 22.09
C LYS A 3 -3.90 61.00 22.81
N TYR A 4 -4.80 60.69 23.72
CA TYR A 4 -4.84 59.44 24.45
C TYR A 4 -5.45 58.31 23.60
N LEU A 5 -6.33 58.65 22.65
CA LEU A 5 -6.93 57.69 21.72
C LEU A 5 -5.90 57.13 20.73
N LEU A 6 -4.94 57.99 20.28
CA LEU A 6 -3.86 57.60 19.39
C LEU A 6 -2.82 56.66 20.05
N ILE A 7 -2.54 56.89 21.35
CA ILE A 7 -1.59 56.03 22.09
C ILE A 7 -2.21 54.65 22.39
N ALA A 8 -3.52 54.59 22.73
CA ALA A 8 -4.22 53.35 22.92
C ALA A 8 -4.31 52.51 21.63
N MET A 9 -4.47 53.17 20.46
CA MET A 9 -4.52 52.50 19.17
C MET A 9 -3.14 51.96 18.71
N MET A 10 -2.05 52.63 19.12
CA MET A 10 -0.69 52.21 18.81
C MET A 10 -0.23 51.03 19.69
N ILE A 11 -0.69 50.92 20.94
CA ILE A 11 -0.39 49.81 21.84
C ILE A 11 -1.17 48.55 21.42
N CYS A 12 -2.37 48.64 20.87
CA CYS A 12 -3.12 47.54 20.34
C CYS A 12 -2.51 46.96 19.02
N LEU A 13 -1.85 47.79 18.19
CA LEU A 13 -1.18 47.34 16.98
C LEU A 13 0.13 46.59 17.26
N VAL A 14 0.85 46.93 18.32
CA VAL A 14 2.11 46.24 18.69
C VAL A 14 1.83 44.91 19.38
N SER A 15 0.75 44.79 20.15
CA SER A 15 0.36 43.48 20.74
C SER A 15 -0.18 42.48 19.74
N SER A 16 -0.77 42.91 18.62
CA SER A 16 -1.22 41.99 17.56
C SER A 16 -0.07 41.41 16.70
N LEU A 17 1.08 42.10 16.61
CA LEU A 17 2.25 41.56 15.89
C LEU A 17 3.00 40.46 16.68
N VAL A 18 2.99 40.48 18.00
CA VAL A 18 3.66 39.48 18.84
C VAL A 18 2.88 38.16 18.89
N PHE A 19 1.53 38.23 18.80
CA PHE A 19 0.72 37.01 18.71
C PHE A 19 0.76 36.33 17.34
N ALA A 20 1.01 37.06 16.25
CA ALA A 20 1.06 36.51 14.91
C ALA A 20 2.34 35.71 14.65
N THR A 21 3.49 36.10 15.26
CA THR A 21 4.76 35.34 15.11
C THR A 21 4.77 34.04 15.90
N GLY A 22 4.20 34.02 17.11
CA GLY A 22 4.12 32.78 17.93
C GLY A 22 3.16 31.73 17.35
N ALA A 23 2.07 32.15 16.71
CA ALA A 23 1.12 31.24 16.09
C ALA A 23 1.66 30.65 14.75
N ALA A 24 2.45 31.44 14.00
CA ALA A 24 3.09 30.97 12.76
C ALA A 24 4.24 29.98 13.05
N GLU A 25 5.02 30.20 14.11
CA GLU A 25 6.09 29.29 14.52
C GLU A 25 5.55 27.98 15.11
N GLN A 26 4.45 28.03 15.87
CA GLN A 26 3.81 26.80 16.38
C GLN A 26 3.13 25.98 15.28
N THR A 27 2.55 26.62 14.26
CA THR A 27 1.94 25.90 13.13
C THR A 27 2.99 25.31 12.19
N SER A 28 4.13 25.98 11.97
CA SER A 28 5.24 25.42 11.17
C SER A 28 5.90 24.22 11.86
N ASN A 29 6.18 24.31 13.15
CA ASN A 29 6.76 23.22 13.93
C ASN A 29 5.83 22.00 14.04
N ALA A 30 4.52 22.19 14.11
CA ALA A 30 3.54 21.09 14.12
C ALA A 30 3.42 20.41 12.76
N ALA A 31 3.51 21.16 11.65
CA ALA A 31 3.50 20.63 10.29
C ALA A 31 4.80 19.86 9.97
N GLU A 32 5.95 20.27 10.52
CA GLU A 32 7.23 19.57 10.35
C GLU A 32 7.31 18.23 11.12
N LYS A 33 6.49 18.06 12.17
CA LYS A 33 6.50 16.86 13.03
C LYS A 33 5.36 15.87 12.74
N GLY A 34 4.48 16.17 11.81
CA GLY A 34 3.34 15.33 11.44
C GLY A 34 3.33 14.92 9.98
N ALA A 35 2.88 13.70 9.69
CA ALA A 35 2.58 13.27 8.33
C ALA A 35 1.32 12.39 8.28
N LEU A 36 0.64 12.40 7.13
CA LEU A 36 -0.48 11.54 6.81
C LEU A 36 -0.06 10.51 5.77
N MET A 37 -0.41 9.25 6.02
CA MET A 37 -0.07 8.12 5.15
C MET A 37 -1.32 7.40 4.67
N GLY A 38 -1.46 7.27 3.35
CA GLY A 38 -2.44 6.37 2.74
C GLY A 38 -2.01 4.91 2.88
N THR A 39 -2.93 4.02 3.25
CA THR A 39 -2.67 2.60 3.47
C THR A 39 -3.48 1.71 2.53
N SER A 40 -4.39 0.91 3.06
CA SER A 40 -5.38 0.11 2.34
C SER A 40 -6.71 0.09 3.10
N GLY A 41 -7.70 -0.66 2.63
CA GLY A 41 -8.88 -0.95 3.43
C GLY A 41 -8.52 -1.60 4.77
N MET A 42 -9.33 -1.36 5.81
CA MET A 42 -9.03 -1.78 7.19
C MET A 42 -8.84 -3.29 7.37
N THR A 43 -9.46 -4.11 6.52
CA THR A 43 -9.32 -5.58 6.51
C THR A 43 -8.13 -6.08 5.68
N GLY A 44 -7.40 -5.17 5.01
CA GLY A 44 -6.16 -5.47 4.31
C GLY A 44 -4.96 -5.50 5.25
N SER A 45 -3.83 -6.03 4.80
CA SER A 45 -2.61 -6.13 5.61
C SER A 45 -1.90 -4.78 5.85
N TRP A 46 -2.07 -3.81 4.98
CA TRP A 46 -1.34 -2.55 5.06
C TRP A 46 -1.85 -1.64 6.19
N TYR A 47 -3.17 -1.60 6.40
CA TYR A 47 -3.73 -0.75 7.45
C TYR A 47 -3.20 -1.10 8.85
N PRO A 48 -3.24 -2.38 9.32
CA PRO A 48 -2.70 -2.72 10.62
C PRO A 48 -1.17 -2.53 10.72
N VAL A 49 -0.42 -2.72 9.62
CA VAL A 49 1.02 -2.43 9.60
C VAL A 49 1.28 -0.93 9.73
N GLY A 50 0.56 -0.10 8.98
CA GLY A 50 0.63 1.35 9.13
C GLY A 50 0.31 1.82 10.56
N ALA A 51 -0.71 1.22 11.20
CA ALA A 51 -1.06 1.48 12.59
C ALA A 51 0.06 1.10 13.57
N ALA A 52 0.70 -0.05 13.36
CA ALA A 52 1.83 -0.46 14.17
C ALA A 52 3.00 0.53 14.07
N VAL A 53 3.37 0.94 12.83
CA VAL A 53 4.43 1.95 12.63
C VAL A 53 4.04 3.29 13.26
N SER A 54 2.80 3.75 13.10
CA SER A 54 2.28 4.97 13.76
C SER A 54 2.45 4.90 15.28
N ASN A 55 2.17 3.73 15.89
CA ASN A 55 2.34 3.52 17.32
C ASN A 55 3.83 3.60 17.73
N GLN A 56 4.76 3.04 16.93
CA GLN A 56 6.19 3.15 17.23
C GLN A 56 6.70 4.59 17.12
N VAL A 57 6.26 5.35 16.11
CA VAL A 57 6.57 6.77 15.97
C VAL A 57 6.14 7.54 17.22
N ARG A 58 4.92 7.33 17.71
CA ARG A 58 4.39 7.98 18.92
C ARG A 58 5.11 7.54 20.20
N LYS A 59 5.55 6.28 20.26
CA LYS A 59 6.22 5.69 21.44
C LYS A 59 7.66 6.20 21.60
N TYR A 60 8.37 6.43 20.51
CA TYR A 60 9.81 6.68 20.51
C TYR A 60 10.21 8.09 20.08
N SER A 61 9.24 8.96 19.73
CA SER A 61 9.55 10.33 19.28
C SER A 61 8.40 11.31 19.55
N ASP A 62 8.67 12.60 19.30
CA ASP A 62 7.67 13.66 19.31
C ASP A 62 6.94 13.81 17.95
N TYR A 63 7.28 12.95 16.98
CA TYR A 63 6.62 12.95 15.68
C TYR A 63 5.28 12.21 15.72
N THR A 64 4.41 12.54 14.77
CA THR A 64 3.12 11.87 14.61
C THR A 64 2.97 11.34 13.19
N LEU A 65 2.55 10.09 13.07
CA LEU A 65 2.13 9.49 11.82
C LEU A 65 0.64 9.18 11.92
N THR A 66 -0.17 9.88 11.13
CA THR A 66 -1.59 9.57 10.99
C THR A 66 -1.77 8.64 9.81
N ILE A 67 -2.61 7.62 9.93
CA ILE A 67 -2.91 6.69 8.85
C ILE A 67 -4.33 6.89 8.34
N GLN A 68 -4.52 6.70 7.05
CA GLN A 68 -5.81 6.76 6.37
C GLN A 68 -6.09 5.45 5.66
N ALA A 69 -7.31 4.92 5.86
CA ALA A 69 -7.80 3.80 5.05
C ALA A 69 -8.13 4.29 3.63
N THR A 70 -7.69 3.55 2.62
CA THR A 70 -7.84 3.89 1.20
C THR A 70 -8.16 2.65 0.37
N GLY A 71 -8.39 2.81 -0.91
CA GLY A 71 -8.49 1.72 -1.90
C GLY A 71 -7.14 1.11 -2.32
N GLY A 72 -6.01 1.52 -1.71
CA GLY A 72 -4.67 1.01 -1.97
C GLY A 72 -3.84 1.86 -2.95
N SER A 73 -2.86 1.23 -3.63
CA SER A 73 -1.79 1.92 -4.37
C SER A 73 -2.23 3.05 -5.28
N GLY A 74 -3.23 2.83 -6.11
CA GLY A 74 -3.67 3.84 -7.08
C GLY A 74 -4.30 5.06 -6.42
N GLU A 75 -5.07 4.88 -5.33
CA GLU A 75 -5.61 5.99 -4.55
C GLU A 75 -4.51 6.71 -3.76
N ASN A 76 -3.59 5.96 -3.14
CA ASN A 76 -2.46 6.54 -2.42
C ASN A 76 -1.61 7.43 -3.34
N ILE A 77 -1.33 7.00 -4.57
CA ILE A 77 -0.63 7.82 -5.57
C ILE A 77 -1.41 9.10 -5.89
N ARG A 78 -2.73 9.03 -6.07
CA ARG A 78 -3.55 10.23 -6.34
C ARG A 78 -3.54 11.21 -5.17
N LEU A 79 -3.69 10.71 -3.94
CA LEU A 79 -3.64 11.53 -2.73
C LEU A 79 -2.26 12.20 -2.56
N MET A 80 -1.18 11.47 -2.85
CA MET A 80 0.17 12.03 -2.84
C MET A 80 0.37 13.09 -3.95
N LYS A 81 -0.11 12.83 -5.19
CA LYS A 81 -0.08 13.82 -6.28
C LYS A 81 -0.82 15.11 -5.91
N GLN A 82 -1.92 15.00 -5.16
CA GLN A 82 -2.74 16.12 -4.68
C GLN A 82 -2.17 16.75 -3.40
N LYS A 83 -1.06 16.19 -2.85
CA LYS A 83 -0.44 16.57 -1.57
C LYS A 83 -1.37 16.44 -0.36
N GLU A 84 -2.41 15.63 -0.49
CA GLU A 84 -3.32 15.30 0.61
C GLU A 84 -2.68 14.33 1.60
N THR A 85 -1.80 13.44 1.13
CA THR A 85 -0.93 12.61 1.97
C THR A 85 0.53 12.82 1.61
N GLN A 86 1.41 12.77 2.62
CA GLN A 86 2.86 12.91 2.44
C GLN A 86 3.54 11.56 2.22
N LEU A 87 2.89 10.47 2.67
CA LEU A 87 3.34 9.09 2.56
C LEU A 87 2.26 8.20 1.96
N GLY A 88 2.67 7.10 1.36
CA GLY A 88 1.76 6.07 0.88
C GLY A 88 2.39 4.68 0.94
N MET A 89 1.56 3.68 1.23
CA MET A 89 1.91 2.29 1.00
C MET A 89 1.53 1.94 -0.45
N ILE A 90 2.50 1.49 -1.23
CA ILE A 90 2.33 1.30 -2.67
C ILE A 90 3.00 0.00 -3.10
N ASN A 91 2.39 -0.70 -4.03
CA ASN A 91 3.01 -1.84 -4.71
C ASN A 91 4.10 -1.39 -5.69
N THR A 92 5.20 -2.13 -5.74
CA THR A 92 6.36 -1.82 -6.58
C THR A 92 6.05 -1.69 -8.07
N VAL A 93 5.17 -2.54 -8.59
CA VAL A 93 4.74 -2.49 -10.00
C VAL A 93 3.92 -1.23 -10.28
N ILE A 94 3.02 -0.87 -9.36
CA ILE A 94 2.12 0.27 -9.55
C ILE A 94 2.88 1.59 -9.48
N ILE A 95 3.86 1.70 -8.59
CA ILE A 95 4.67 2.90 -8.52
C ILE A 95 5.62 3.02 -9.72
N ASP A 96 6.14 1.90 -10.25
CA ASP A 96 6.93 1.89 -11.49
C ASP A 96 6.08 2.40 -12.67
N ASP A 97 4.85 1.93 -12.81
CA ASP A 97 3.91 2.41 -13.83
C ASP A 97 3.63 3.91 -13.69
N ALA A 98 3.39 4.41 -12.47
CA ALA A 98 3.15 5.83 -12.23
C ALA A 98 4.39 6.68 -12.51
N TYR A 99 5.57 6.22 -12.08
CA TYR A 99 6.84 6.91 -12.27
C TYR A 99 7.19 7.06 -13.75
N ASN A 100 6.91 6.02 -14.56
CA ASN A 100 7.19 5.99 -15.99
C ASN A 100 6.01 6.44 -16.87
N GLY A 101 4.86 6.80 -16.31
CA GLY A 101 3.65 7.16 -17.07
C GLY A 101 3.12 6.02 -17.93
N LYS A 102 3.09 4.80 -17.38
CA LYS A 102 2.64 3.59 -18.07
C LYS A 102 1.32 3.07 -17.50
N GLY A 103 0.77 2.02 -18.10
CA GLY A 103 -0.43 1.36 -17.63
C GLY A 103 -1.58 2.36 -17.45
N ASN A 104 -2.23 2.34 -16.30
CA ASN A 104 -3.33 3.26 -16.00
C ASN A 104 -2.91 4.72 -15.83
N PHE A 105 -1.62 4.99 -15.71
CA PHE A 105 -1.06 6.35 -15.61
C PHE A 105 -0.61 6.92 -16.95
N ALA A 106 -0.75 6.16 -18.06
CA ALA A 106 -0.31 6.59 -19.39
C ALA A 106 -0.97 7.90 -19.85
N LYS A 107 -2.21 8.17 -19.45
CA LYS A 107 -2.92 9.43 -19.78
C LYS A 107 -2.47 10.60 -18.91
N GLU A 108 -1.99 10.33 -17.70
CA GLU A 108 -1.55 11.35 -16.74
C GLU A 108 -0.08 11.74 -16.97
N GLY A 109 0.68 10.89 -17.66
CA GLY A 109 2.10 11.02 -17.85
C GLY A 109 2.95 10.61 -16.64
N PRO A 110 4.29 10.67 -16.76
CA PRO A 110 5.22 10.32 -15.71
C PRO A 110 5.03 11.17 -14.45
N TRP A 111 5.19 10.54 -13.28
CA TRP A 111 5.17 11.23 -11.98
C TRP A 111 6.47 11.00 -11.22
N HIS A 112 7.29 12.04 -11.12
CA HIS A 112 8.62 11.97 -10.52
C HIS A 112 8.70 12.58 -9.10
N ASP A 113 7.61 13.21 -8.60
CA ASP A 113 7.55 13.79 -7.27
C ASP A 113 7.28 12.71 -6.20
N VAL A 114 8.09 11.65 -6.22
CA VAL A 114 8.00 10.54 -5.29
C VAL A 114 9.38 9.97 -5.00
N SER A 115 9.61 9.56 -3.77
CA SER A 115 10.84 8.98 -3.27
C SER A 115 10.58 7.67 -2.52
N PHE A 116 11.52 6.76 -2.61
CA PHE A 116 11.51 5.48 -1.91
C PHE A 116 11.94 5.67 -0.44
N VAL A 117 11.15 5.13 0.47
CA VAL A 117 11.47 5.13 1.90
C VAL A 117 12.02 3.78 2.34
N CYS A 118 11.24 2.73 2.21
CA CYS A 118 11.70 1.37 2.47
C CYS A 118 10.77 0.32 1.84
N ASN A 119 11.32 -0.87 1.62
CA ASN A 119 10.53 -2.06 1.31
C ASN A 119 10.00 -2.69 2.61
N LEU A 120 8.84 -3.30 2.54
CA LEU A 120 8.17 -3.93 3.68
C LEU A 120 8.14 -5.46 3.51
N PHE A 121 7.22 -5.95 2.72
CA PHE A 121 7.00 -7.38 2.52
C PHE A 121 6.34 -7.64 1.16
N PRO A 122 6.42 -8.88 0.63
CA PRO A 122 5.69 -9.23 -0.59
C PRO A 122 4.18 -9.28 -0.34
N THR A 123 3.41 -8.89 -1.36
CA THR A 123 1.97 -9.12 -1.46
C THR A 123 1.70 -10.06 -2.61
N GLY A 124 0.81 -11.02 -2.39
CA GLY A 124 0.45 -12.04 -3.38
C GLY A 124 -0.94 -11.80 -3.94
N MET A 125 -1.09 -12.10 -5.21
CA MET A 125 -2.39 -12.11 -5.86
C MET A 125 -3.16 -13.36 -5.43
N GLN A 126 -4.25 -13.17 -4.69
CA GLN A 126 -5.11 -14.20 -4.12
C GLN A 126 -6.50 -14.07 -4.72
N ALA A 127 -6.75 -14.78 -5.82
CA ALA A 127 -8.07 -14.87 -6.46
C ALA A 127 -8.89 -15.96 -5.78
N VAL A 128 -9.87 -15.55 -4.99
CA VAL A 128 -10.69 -16.42 -4.14
C VAL A 128 -11.97 -16.81 -4.85
N VAL A 129 -12.21 -18.10 -4.93
CA VAL A 129 -13.49 -18.70 -5.36
C VAL A 129 -13.95 -19.71 -4.31
N TRP A 130 -15.22 -20.10 -4.30
CA TRP A 130 -15.66 -21.21 -3.45
C TRP A 130 -15.03 -22.52 -3.91
N LYS A 131 -14.66 -23.40 -2.98
CA LYS A 131 -13.93 -24.65 -3.25
C LYS A 131 -14.64 -25.56 -4.25
N ASP A 132 -15.97 -25.58 -4.20
CA ASP A 132 -16.85 -26.37 -5.07
C ASP A 132 -17.20 -25.68 -6.39
N SER A 133 -16.69 -24.48 -6.66
CA SER A 133 -16.85 -23.79 -7.94
C SER A 133 -16.17 -24.56 -9.09
N ASP A 134 -16.74 -24.44 -10.30
CA ASP A 134 -16.13 -24.97 -11.53
C ASP A 134 -14.91 -24.16 -11.98
N ILE A 135 -14.70 -22.96 -11.44
CA ILE A 135 -13.54 -22.13 -11.70
C ILE A 135 -12.30 -22.72 -11.00
N LYS A 136 -11.30 -23.09 -11.75
CA LYS A 136 -10.08 -23.75 -11.24
C LYS A 136 -8.82 -22.90 -11.40
N THR A 137 -8.78 -22.07 -12.45
CA THR A 137 -7.61 -21.27 -12.85
C THR A 137 -8.03 -19.87 -13.28
N PHE A 138 -7.06 -18.98 -13.46
CA PHE A 138 -7.33 -17.65 -14.01
C PHE A 138 -7.96 -17.68 -15.41
N ALA A 139 -7.64 -18.72 -16.21
CA ALA A 139 -8.20 -18.87 -17.57
C ALA A 139 -9.73 -19.11 -17.59
N ASP A 140 -10.30 -19.57 -16.47
CA ASP A 140 -11.73 -19.88 -16.36
C ASP A 140 -12.58 -18.64 -16.00
N LEU A 141 -11.96 -17.48 -15.82
CA LEU A 141 -12.64 -16.25 -15.38
C LEU A 141 -13.41 -15.52 -16.48
N LYS A 142 -13.24 -15.89 -17.75
CA LYS A 142 -13.97 -15.27 -18.85
C LYS A 142 -15.49 -15.42 -18.67
N GLY A 143 -16.22 -14.29 -18.76
CA GLY A 143 -17.67 -14.23 -18.58
C GLY A 143 -18.16 -14.36 -17.14
N LYS A 144 -17.27 -14.41 -16.13
CA LYS A 144 -17.62 -14.53 -14.72
C LYS A 144 -17.84 -13.17 -14.07
N LYS A 145 -18.61 -13.16 -12.97
CA LYS A 145 -18.82 -11.99 -12.11
C LYS A 145 -17.63 -11.88 -11.15
N ILE A 146 -16.75 -10.96 -11.41
CA ILE A 146 -15.51 -10.86 -10.63
C ILE A 146 -15.30 -9.47 -10.03
N SER A 147 -14.69 -9.41 -8.85
CA SER A 147 -14.17 -8.18 -8.30
C SER A 147 -12.68 -8.31 -8.05
N PRO A 148 -11.84 -8.02 -9.04
CA PRO A 148 -10.39 -8.05 -8.90
C PRO A 148 -9.85 -6.84 -8.12
N GLY A 149 -10.67 -5.80 -7.93
CA GLY A 149 -10.29 -4.58 -7.21
C GLY A 149 -11.29 -3.47 -7.43
N SER A 150 -11.23 -2.45 -6.57
CA SER A 150 -11.94 -1.20 -6.81
C SER A 150 -11.34 -0.45 -8.01
N ALA A 151 -12.09 0.47 -8.58
CA ALA A 151 -11.64 1.26 -9.72
C ALA A 151 -10.32 2.00 -9.39
N GLY A 152 -9.29 1.78 -10.21
CA GLY A 152 -7.96 2.38 -10.04
C GLY A 152 -7.18 1.88 -8.83
N SER A 153 -7.57 0.77 -8.21
CA SER A 153 -6.77 0.13 -7.17
C SER A 153 -5.56 -0.60 -7.75
N GLY A 154 -4.53 -0.80 -6.93
CA GLY A 154 -3.39 -1.63 -7.31
C GLY A 154 -3.76 -3.10 -7.52
N ASP A 155 -4.79 -3.59 -6.82
CA ASP A 155 -5.32 -4.94 -7.04
C ASP A 155 -5.79 -5.10 -8.49
N LEU A 156 -6.67 -4.20 -8.97
CA LEU A 156 -7.19 -4.26 -10.34
C LEU A 156 -6.08 -4.32 -11.37
N LEU A 157 -5.07 -3.45 -11.26
CA LEU A 157 -3.96 -3.37 -12.23
C LEU A 157 -3.17 -4.69 -12.32
N GLN A 158 -2.96 -5.36 -11.19
CA GLN A 158 -2.27 -6.64 -11.16
C GLN A 158 -3.12 -7.75 -11.81
N TYR A 159 -4.44 -7.75 -11.57
CA TYR A 159 -5.34 -8.70 -12.20
C TYR A 159 -5.49 -8.47 -13.70
N GLU A 160 -5.46 -7.22 -14.18
CA GLU A 160 -5.44 -6.93 -15.62
C GLU A 160 -4.23 -7.55 -16.31
N ALA A 161 -3.05 -7.56 -15.69
CA ALA A 161 -1.87 -8.21 -16.23
C ALA A 161 -2.03 -9.74 -16.33
N VAL A 162 -2.54 -10.39 -15.27
CA VAL A 162 -2.71 -11.85 -15.26
C VAL A 162 -3.85 -12.29 -16.19
N LEU A 163 -4.97 -11.58 -16.21
CA LEU A 163 -6.08 -11.88 -17.14
C LEU A 163 -5.65 -11.65 -18.59
N GLY A 164 -4.92 -10.55 -18.85
CA GLY A 164 -4.36 -10.22 -20.15
C GLY A 164 -3.40 -11.29 -20.69
N PHE A 165 -2.63 -11.96 -19.82
CA PHE A 165 -1.80 -13.11 -20.19
C PHE A 165 -2.62 -14.24 -20.81
N TYR A 166 -3.86 -14.45 -20.37
CA TYR A 166 -4.82 -15.40 -20.94
C TYR A 166 -5.70 -14.81 -22.05
N GLY A 167 -5.42 -13.60 -22.50
CA GLY A 167 -6.23 -12.92 -23.52
C GLY A 167 -7.62 -12.49 -23.02
N ILE A 168 -7.79 -12.36 -21.69
CA ILE A 168 -9.04 -11.93 -21.06
C ILE A 168 -8.91 -10.46 -20.72
N GLY A 169 -9.64 -9.59 -21.40
CA GLY A 169 -9.73 -8.18 -21.05
C GLY A 169 -10.80 -7.93 -19.98
N ILE A 170 -10.76 -6.77 -19.35
CA ILE A 170 -11.76 -6.37 -18.34
C ILE A 170 -13.19 -6.37 -18.90
N LYS A 171 -13.38 -6.12 -20.20
CA LYS A 171 -14.66 -6.21 -20.92
C LYS A 171 -15.17 -7.63 -21.14
N ASP A 172 -14.29 -8.63 -20.97
CA ASP A 172 -14.65 -10.04 -21.16
C ASP A 172 -15.16 -10.68 -19.86
N VAL A 173 -15.31 -9.91 -18.79
CA VAL A 173 -15.80 -10.31 -17.47
C VAL A 173 -16.90 -9.35 -16.99
N ASP A 174 -17.78 -9.79 -16.10
CA ASP A 174 -18.69 -8.90 -15.35
C ASP A 174 -17.90 -8.31 -14.17
N TRP A 175 -17.13 -7.24 -14.44
CA TRP A 175 -16.30 -6.60 -13.44
C TRP A 175 -17.11 -5.71 -12.52
N ARG A 176 -16.92 -5.88 -11.22
CA ARG A 176 -17.56 -5.10 -10.15
C ARG A 176 -16.50 -4.41 -9.30
N PRO A 177 -16.43 -3.07 -9.31
CA PRO A 177 -15.41 -2.30 -8.57
C PRO A 177 -15.80 -2.21 -7.09
N LEU A 178 -15.42 -3.22 -6.29
CA LEU A 178 -15.76 -3.31 -4.88
C LEU A 178 -14.52 -3.16 -3.99
N THR A 179 -14.70 -2.61 -2.80
CA THR A 179 -13.71 -2.57 -1.72
C THR A 179 -13.46 -3.97 -1.14
N HIS A 180 -12.42 -4.14 -0.32
CA HIS A 180 -12.11 -5.43 0.31
C HIS A 180 -13.30 -6.01 1.09
N THR A 181 -14.00 -5.19 1.87
CA THR A 181 -15.17 -5.62 2.67
C THR A 181 -16.37 -5.98 1.79
N GLU A 182 -16.66 -5.15 0.78
CA GLU A 182 -17.77 -5.42 -0.14
C GLU A 182 -17.55 -6.70 -0.96
N ARG A 183 -16.30 -7.07 -1.26
CA ARG A 183 -15.97 -8.35 -1.92
C ARG A 183 -16.34 -9.54 -1.05
N VAL A 184 -16.12 -9.46 0.26
CA VAL A 184 -16.53 -10.51 1.20
C VAL A 184 -18.06 -10.69 1.16
N THR A 185 -18.81 -9.60 1.32
CA THR A 185 -20.29 -9.62 1.24
C THR A 185 -20.76 -10.13 -0.13
N GLY A 186 -20.16 -9.64 -1.23
CA GLY A 186 -20.51 -10.04 -2.59
C GLY A 186 -20.32 -11.54 -2.86
N MET A 187 -19.30 -12.16 -2.26
CA MET A 187 -19.08 -13.61 -2.33
C MET A 187 -20.13 -14.37 -1.50
N GLN A 188 -20.38 -13.91 -0.27
CA GLN A 188 -21.37 -14.53 0.63
C GLN A 188 -22.80 -14.48 0.06
N ASP A 189 -23.17 -13.36 -0.57
CA ASP A 189 -24.47 -13.13 -1.20
C ASP A 189 -24.58 -13.71 -2.61
N LYS A 190 -23.57 -14.45 -3.09
CA LYS A 190 -23.52 -15.04 -4.45
C LYS A 190 -23.62 -14.00 -5.59
N GLN A 191 -23.22 -12.77 -5.32
CA GLN A 191 -23.14 -11.70 -6.29
C GLN A 191 -21.82 -11.71 -7.07
N LEU A 192 -20.81 -12.42 -6.55
CA LEU A 192 -19.51 -12.63 -7.16
C LEU A 192 -19.22 -14.13 -7.33
N ASP A 193 -18.56 -14.46 -8.42
CA ASP A 193 -17.95 -15.77 -8.66
C ASP A 193 -16.50 -15.79 -8.15
N MET A 194 -15.80 -14.63 -8.16
CA MET A 194 -14.43 -14.47 -7.70
C MET A 194 -14.22 -13.12 -7.01
N ALA A 195 -13.57 -13.15 -5.85
CA ALA A 195 -13.03 -11.98 -5.16
C ALA A 195 -11.48 -11.99 -5.25
N GLY A 196 -10.92 -10.93 -5.84
CA GLY A 196 -9.47 -10.77 -5.98
C GLY A 196 -8.88 -9.92 -4.87
N TYR A 197 -7.71 -10.30 -4.38
CA TYR A 197 -6.94 -9.53 -3.40
C TYR A 197 -5.46 -9.56 -3.80
N ALA A 198 -4.78 -8.43 -3.75
CA ALA A 198 -3.33 -8.33 -3.85
C ALA A 198 -2.79 -7.89 -2.48
N THR A 199 -2.62 -8.84 -1.59
CA THR A 199 -2.33 -8.58 -0.18
C THR A 199 -1.39 -9.64 0.41
N ALA A 200 -0.84 -9.35 1.59
CA ALA A 200 -0.11 -10.35 2.38
C ALA A 200 -1.05 -11.47 2.85
N TRP A 201 -0.48 -12.60 3.19
CA TRP A 201 -1.22 -13.76 3.69
C TRP A 201 -0.71 -14.22 5.07
N PRO A 202 -1.61 -14.74 5.92
CA PRO A 202 -3.05 -14.86 5.72
C PRO A 202 -3.77 -13.50 5.80
N ALA A 203 -4.74 -13.25 4.92
CA ALA A 203 -5.52 -12.01 4.86
C ALA A 203 -6.85 -12.13 5.61
N GLY A 204 -7.20 -11.11 6.41
CA GLY A 204 -8.42 -11.10 7.23
C GLY A 204 -9.70 -11.36 6.42
N SER A 205 -9.85 -10.70 5.26
CA SER A 205 -11.00 -10.91 4.36
C SER A 205 -11.12 -12.34 3.85
N ILE A 206 -9.98 -13.01 3.59
CA ILE A 206 -9.98 -14.39 3.10
C ILE A 206 -10.20 -15.38 4.25
N ILE A 207 -9.68 -15.08 5.44
CA ILE A 207 -10.01 -15.85 6.67
C ILE A 207 -11.52 -15.82 6.91
N GLU A 208 -12.16 -14.65 6.82
CA GLU A 208 -13.61 -14.49 6.99
C GLU A 208 -14.38 -15.34 5.97
N LEU A 209 -14.04 -15.24 4.67
CA LEU A 209 -14.66 -16.08 3.64
C LEU A 209 -14.45 -17.57 3.91
N SER A 210 -13.21 -17.99 4.19
CA SER A 210 -12.88 -19.40 4.39
C SER A 210 -13.46 -19.98 5.68
N SER A 211 -13.75 -19.16 6.67
CA SER A 211 -14.46 -19.56 7.89
C SER A 211 -15.93 -19.85 7.64
N ALA A 212 -16.56 -19.12 6.72
CA ALA A 212 -17.95 -19.35 6.34
C ALA A 212 -18.11 -20.58 5.43
N ARG A 213 -17.17 -20.79 4.50
CA ARG A 213 -17.20 -21.89 3.53
C ARG A 213 -15.82 -22.15 2.95
N PRO A 214 -15.42 -23.41 2.68
CA PRO A 214 -14.14 -23.70 2.08
C PRO A 214 -13.90 -22.94 0.77
N VAL A 215 -12.69 -22.38 0.61
CA VAL A 215 -12.27 -21.60 -0.55
C VAL A 215 -11.20 -22.30 -1.38
N ARG A 216 -11.02 -21.87 -2.60
CA ARG A 216 -9.87 -22.14 -3.45
C ARG A 216 -9.22 -20.82 -3.81
N ILE A 217 -7.88 -20.80 -3.79
CA ILE A 217 -7.10 -19.73 -4.39
C ILE A 217 -6.73 -20.17 -5.81
N LEU A 218 -7.07 -19.36 -6.82
CA LEU A 218 -6.78 -19.69 -8.21
C LEU A 218 -5.29 -19.52 -8.49
N GLY A 219 -4.77 -20.43 -9.32
CA GLY A 219 -3.44 -20.36 -9.89
C GLY A 219 -3.47 -20.27 -11.41
N PHE A 220 -2.30 -20.32 -12.00
CA PHE A 220 -2.12 -20.48 -13.45
C PHE A 220 -2.61 -21.85 -13.92
N LYS A 221 -3.02 -21.95 -15.19
CA LYS A 221 -3.54 -23.19 -15.76
C LYS A 221 -2.45 -24.27 -15.84
N ASP A 222 -1.26 -23.89 -16.25
CA ASP A 222 -0.05 -24.71 -16.24
C ASP A 222 1.06 -23.90 -15.54
N PRO A 223 1.20 -24.01 -14.20
CA PRO A 223 2.14 -23.19 -13.45
C PRO A 223 3.60 -23.36 -13.91
N ALA A 224 4.00 -24.56 -14.30
CA ALA A 224 5.37 -24.85 -14.72
C ALA A 224 5.77 -24.13 -16.02
N LYS A 225 4.79 -23.88 -16.89
CA LYS A 225 4.96 -23.17 -18.15
C LYS A 225 4.57 -21.70 -18.05
N ASP A 226 3.36 -21.44 -17.57
CA ASP A 226 2.74 -20.12 -17.64
C ASP A 226 3.43 -19.09 -16.74
N ILE A 227 3.93 -19.50 -15.56
CA ILE A 227 4.60 -18.57 -14.64
C ILE A 227 5.92 -18.05 -15.21
N PRO A 228 6.86 -18.88 -15.72
CA PRO A 228 8.05 -18.35 -16.37
C PRO A 228 7.75 -17.47 -17.60
N GLU A 229 6.73 -17.79 -18.40
CA GLU A 229 6.30 -16.96 -19.53
C GLU A 229 5.72 -15.62 -19.05
N PHE A 230 4.88 -15.65 -18.02
CA PHE A 230 4.33 -14.42 -17.41
C PHE A 230 5.44 -13.52 -16.86
N LEU A 231 6.38 -14.05 -16.07
CA LEU A 231 7.49 -13.28 -15.51
C LEU A 231 8.44 -12.71 -16.57
N LYS A 232 8.56 -13.37 -17.73
CA LYS A 232 9.30 -12.83 -18.86
C LYS A 232 8.62 -11.59 -19.46
N LEU A 233 7.29 -11.56 -19.50
CA LEU A 233 6.50 -10.40 -19.96
C LEU A 233 6.44 -9.29 -18.91
N TYR A 234 6.42 -9.68 -17.64
CA TYR A 234 6.25 -8.79 -16.49
C TYR A 234 7.36 -8.98 -15.45
N PRO A 235 8.60 -8.55 -15.74
CA PRO A 235 9.78 -8.85 -14.91
C PRO A 235 9.79 -8.18 -13.53
N ALA A 236 8.89 -7.22 -13.29
CA ALA A 236 8.72 -6.56 -11.99
C ALA A 236 7.90 -7.39 -10.98
N TYR A 237 7.28 -8.49 -11.43
CA TYR A 237 6.60 -9.45 -10.56
C TYR A 237 7.57 -10.52 -10.07
N GLY A 238 7.21 -11.16 -8.97
CA GLY A 238 7.87 -12.34 -8.42
C GLY A 238 6.88 -13.45 -8.14
N THR A 239 7.35 -14.50 -7.46
CA THR A 239 6.51 -15.59 -6.98
C THR A 239 6.82 -15.95 -5.54
N GLU A 240 5.80 -16.36 -4.80
CA GLU A 240 5.91 -16.92 -3.47
C GLU A 240 4.88 -18.04 -3.31
N ASN A 241 5.17 -18.99 -2.42
CA ASN A 241 4.24 -20.06 -2.12
C ASN A 241 3.30 -19.67 -0.97
N LEU A 242 1.99 -19.72 -1.22
CA LEU A 242 0.99 -19.77 -0.18
C LEU A 242 0.99 -21.19 0.40
N PRO A 243 1.30 -21.38 1.68
CA PRO A 243 1.34 -22.71 2.28
C PRO A 243 -0.03 -23.38 2.30
N ALA A 244 -0.05 -24.70 2.20
CA ALA A 244 -1.25 -25.50 2.50
C ALA A 244 -1.76 -25.20 3.92
N GLY A 245 -3.07 -25.22 4.10
CA GLY A 245 -3.72 -24.94 5.40
C GLY A 245 -3.76 -23.45 5.77
N THR A 246 -3.27 -22.53 4.92
CA THR A 246 -3.38 -21.08 5.19
C THR A 246 -4.83 -20.63 5.30
N TYR A 247 -5.72 -21.21 4.51
CA TYR A 247 -7.17 -20.98 4.56
C TYR A 247 -7.90 -22.30 4.48
N ASN A 248 -9.09 -22.38 5.09
CA ASN A 248 -9.94 -23.56 4.99
C ASN A 248 -10.30 -23.84 3.51
N GLY A 249 -9.94 -25.03 3.02
CA GLY A 249 -10.10 -25.48 1.64
C GLY A 249 -8.85 -25.31 0.75
N VAL A 250 -7.77 -24.72 1.26
CA VAL A 250 -6.47 -24.68 0.58
C VAL A 250 -5.62 -25.83 1.11
N ASP A 251 -5.78 -27.02 0.53
CA ASP A 251 -5.18 -28.25 1.02
C ASP A 251 -3.76 -28.49 0.48
N GLU A 252 -3.40 -27.81 -0.60
CA GLU A 252 -2.08 -27.87 -1.24
C GLU A 252 -1.46 -26.49 -1.36
N PRO A 253 -0.12 -26.37 -1.41
CA PRO A 253 0.53 -25.09 -1.65
C PRO A 253 0.10 -24.49 -2.99
N VAL A 254 -0.12 -23.17 -3.03
CA VAL A 254 -0.43 -22.43 -4.25
C VAL A 254 0.68 -21.44 -4.56
N GLN A 255 1.27 -21.52 -5.75
CA GLN A 255 2.25 -20.53 -6.19
C GLN A 255 1.54 -19.24 -6.60
N LEU A 256 1.74 -18.17 -5.81
CA LEU A 256 1.18 -16.85 -6.05
C LEU A 256 2.14 -16.03 -6.92
N ILE A 257 1.58 -15.16 -7.75
CA ILE A 257 2.31 -14.03 -8.32
C ILE A 257 2.37 -12.95 -7.25
N THR A 258 3.54 -12.34 -7.06
CA THR A 258 3.79 -11.37 -6.00
C THR A 258 4.38 -10.06 -6.50
N THR A 259 4.16 -9.01 -5.72
CA THR A 259 4.81 -7.71 -5.84
C THR A 259 5.35 -7.28 -4.48
N GLY A 260 6.28 -6.34 -4.44
CA GLY A 260 6.71 -5.72 -3.19
C GLY A 260 5.70 -4.69 -2.69
N SER A 261 5.64 -4.51 -1.38
CA SER A 261 4.99 -3.37 -0.73
C SER A 261 6.06 -2.43 -0.23
N ILE A 262 5.94 -1.15 -0.50
CA ILE A 262 6.90 -0.14 -0.07
C ILE A 262 6.21 0.99 0.69
N PHE A 263 6.96 1.68 1.54
CA PHE A 263 6.67 3.06 1.88
C PHE A 263 7.30 3.97 0.83
N ALA A 264 6.50 4.86 0.27
CA ALA A 264 6.92 5.96 -0.58
C ALA A 264 6.53 7.28 0.08
N ALA A 265 7.31 8.35 -0.17
CA ALA A 265 7.08 9.68 0.37
C ALA A 265 7.18 10.74 -0.71
N LEU A 266 6.53 11.87 -0.51
CA LEU A 266 6.81 13.07 -1.29
C LEU A 266 8.23 13.56 -0.97
N PRO A 267 9.03 14.00 -1.97
CA PRO A 267 10.40 14.43 -1.77
C PRO A 267 10.55 15.63 -0.80
N GLU A 268 9.52 16.47 -0.69
CA GLU A 268 9.46 17.60 0.21
C GLU A 268 9.17 17.25 1.67
N LEU A 269 8.77 16.02 2.01
CA LEU A 269 8.65 15.61 3.40
C LEU A 269 10.01 15.71 4.09
N SER A 270 10.04 16.24 5.30
CA SER A 270 11.31 16.47 6.03
C SER A 270 12.17 15.22 6.09
N ALA A 271 13.47 15.36 5.76
CA ALA A 271 14.45 14.29 5.88
C ALA A 271 14.56 13.77 7.32
N ASP A 272 14.48 14.67 8.29
CA ASP A 272 14.51 14.31 9.70
C ASP A 272 13.26 13.54 10.11
N TYR A 273 12.09 13.88 9.54
CA TYR A 273 10.86 13.12 9.78
C TYR A 273 11.02 11.67 9.32
N VAL A 274 11.42 11.46 8.06
CA VAL A 274 11.54 10.09 7.49
C VAL A 274 12.63 9.29 8.20
N TYR A 275 13.77 9.93 8.55
CA TYR A 275 14.82 9.30 9.34
C TYR A 275 14.28 8.81 10.68
N ASN A 276 13.60 9.68 11.44
CA ASN A 276 13.05 9.36 12.75
C ASN A 276 11.95 8.28 12.66
N MET A 277 11.10 8.33 11.64
CA MET A 277 10.07 7.30 11.42
C MET A 277 10.72 5.90 11.25
N LEU A 278 11.77 5.79 10.44
CA LEU A 278 12.51 4.54 10.23
C LEU A 278 13.22 4.09 11.50
N ASP A 279 13.82 5.00 12.26
CA ASP A 279 14.49 4.69 13.53
C ASP A 279 13.49 4.20 14.58
N CYS A 280 12.32 4.85 14.70
CA CYS A 280 11.24 4.40 15.59
C CYS A 280 10.70 3.03 15.18
N MET A 281 10.46 2.81 13.87
CA MET A 281 10.02 1.53 13.34
C MET A 281 11.03 0.42 13.63
N THR A 282 12.33 0.70 13.49
CA THR A 282 13.40 -0.27 13.74
C THR A 282 13.56 -0.56 15.24
N LYS A 283 13.40 0.44 16.11
CA LYS A 283 13.40 0.26 17.57
C LYS A 283 12.26 -0.62 18.06
N GLY A 284 11.10 -0.52 17.43
CA GLY A 284 9.91 -1.33 17.74
C GLY A 284 9.65 -2.44 16.73
N ILE A 285 10.68 -2.97 16.08
CA ILE A 285 10.54 -3.91 14.96
C ILE A 285 9.77 -5.18 15.35
N ASP A 286 9.98 -5.70 16.54
CA ASP A 286 9.30 -6.90 17.04
C ASP A 286 7.77 -6.68 17.11
N GLU A 287 7.35 -5.49 17.59
CA GLU A 287 5.93 -5.13 17.67
C GLU A 287 5.32 -4.94 16.27
N VAL A 288 6.07 -4.40 15.31
CA VAL A 288 5.66 -4.30 13.91
C VAL A 288 5.58 -5.68 13.26
N GLN A 289 6.54 -6.57 13.54
CA GLN A 289 6.56 -7.94 13.01
C GLN A 289 5.48 -8.83 13.62
N ALA A 290 5.00 -8.53 14.82
CA ALA A 290 3.93 -9.29 15.47
C ALA A 290 2.53 -9.06 14.85
N VAL A 291 2.35 -8.01 14.04
CA VAL A 291 1.04 -7.60 13.50
C VAL A 291 0.50 -8.60 12.48
N HIS A 292 1.38 -9.21 11.69
CA HIS A 292 0.99 -10.09 10.58
C HIS A 292 2.09 -11.09 10.24
N GLY A 293 1.73 -12.30 9.76
CA GLY A 293 2.70 -13.33 9.42
C GLY A 293 3.78 -12.90 8.40
N MET A 294 3.42 -12.02 7.46
CA MET A 294 4.34 -11.51 6.45
C MET A 294 5.22 -10.36 6.93
N THR A 295 4.89 -9.71 8.04
CA THR A 295 5.69 -8.59 8.58
C THR A 295 7.05 -9.02 9.11
N LYS A 296 7.27 -10.32 9.32
CA LYS A 296 8.62 -10.89 9.58
C LYS A 296 9.62 -10.64 8.44
N TYR A 297 9.15 -10.32 7.23
CA TYR A 297 10.01 -9.89 6.12
C TYR A 297 10.54 -8.46 6.28
N ILE A 298 9.96 -7.67 7.17
CA ILE A 298 10.45 -6.32 7.50
C ILE A 298 11.69 -6.48 8.36
N THR A 299 12.84 -6.59 7.71
CA THR A 299 14.15 -6.58 8.37
C THR A 299 15.01 -5.48 7.76
N PRO A 300 16.01 -4.97 8.49
CA PRO A 300 16.88 -3.91 7.96
C PRO A 300 17.44 -4.24 6.57
N GLU A 301 17.87 -5.48 6.35
CA GLU A 301 18.44 -5.95 5.08
C GLU A 301 17.40 -6.02 3.94
N ASN A 302 16.14 -6.28 4.27
CA ASN A 302 15.07 -6.31 3.29
C ASN A 302 14.50 -4.91 3.01
N MET A 303 14.56 -4.00 3.98
CA MET A 303 14.03 -2.63 3.83
C MET A 303 14.73 -1.85 2.71
N VAL A 304 15.97 -2.18 2.37
CA VAL A 304 16.75 -1.51 1.30
C VAL A 304 16.54 -2.12 -0.10
N LYS A 305 15.79 -3.20 -0.20
CA LYS A 305 15.54 -3.90 -1.47
C LYS A 305 14.34 -3.33 -2.21
N MET A 306 14.17 -3.75 -3.47
CA MET A 306 12.98 -3.49 -4.30
C MET A 306 12.67 -1.98 -4.54
N ARG A 307 13.67 -1.13 -4.46
CA ARG A 307 13.54 0.31 -4.75
C ARG A 307 13.11 0.58 -6.19
N GLY A 308 13.53 -0.27 -7.13
CA GLY A 308 13.28 -0.06 -8.56
C GLY A 308 13.93 1.23 -9.07
N VAL A 309 13.19 1.98 -9.89
CA VAL A 309 13.67 3.22 -10.53
C VAL A 309 13.51 4.47 -9.65
N ILE A 310 12.77 4.37 -8.53
CA ILE A 310 12.44 5.53 -7.69
C ILE A 310 13.68 5.98 -6.89
N PRO A 311 13.99 7.29 -6.82
CA PRO A 311 15.10 7.79 -6.01
C PRO A 311 14.85 7.56 -4.51
N TRP A 312 15.93 7.45 -3.74
CA TRP A 312 15.84 7.46 -2.29
C TRP A 312 15.25 8.78 -1.77
N HIS A 313 14.40 8.69 -0.76
CA HIS A 313 14.10 9.85 0.08
C HIS A 313 15.35 10.20 0.90
N ALA A 314 15.70 11.50 0.99
CA ALA A 314 16.94 11.94 1.64
C ALA A 314 17.09 11.42 3.09
N GLY A 315 16.01 11.41 3.87
CA GLY A 315 16.01 10.88 5.23
C GLY A 315 16.18 9.37 5.30
N ALA A 316 15.62 8.64 4.34
CA ALA A 316 15.77 7.18 4.25
C ALA A 316 17.20 6.80 3.83
N GLU A 317 17.74 7.49 2.83
CA GLU A 317 19.12 7.28 2.39
C GLU A 317 20.10 7.51 3.53
N LYS A 318 19.95 8.63 4.25
CA LYS A 318 20.77 8.93 5.42
C LYS A 318 20.66 7.84 6.49
N PHE A 319 19.43 7.41 6.83
CA PHE A 319 19.19 6.37 7.83
C PHE A 319 19.92 5.07 7.47
N PHE A 320 19.76 4.57 6.22
CA PHE A 320 20.36 3.31 5.81
C PHE A 320 21.88 3.41 5.65
N LYS A 321 22.43 4.57 5.29
CA LYS A 321 23.89 4.82 5.32
C LYS A 321 24.44 4.80 6.75
N ASP A 322 23.78 5.47 7.68
CA ASP A 322 24.19 5.50 9.11
C ASP A 322 24.13 4.11 9.74
N LYS A 323 23.23 3.23 9.26
CA LYS A 323 23.16 1.81 9.69
C LYS A 323 24.09 0.88 8.90
N GLY A 324 24.83 1.37 7.90
CA GLY A 324 25.75 0.57 7.08
C GLY A 324 25.06 -0.40 6.10
N LEU A 325 23.77 -0.18 5.79
CA LEU A 325 22.96 -1.06 4.93
C LEU A 325 23.06 -0.70 3.45
N ILE A 326 23.44 0.51 3.13
CA ILE A 326 23.76 1.00 1.79
C ILE A 326 25.06 1.85 1.82
N LYS A 327 25.67 2.08 0.63
CA LYS A 327 26.92 2.83 0.47
C LYS A 327 26.66 4.34 0.25
#